data_1668bad92f854587f093332c7c06837d
#
_entry.id   1668bad92f854587f093332c7c06837d
#
_cell.length_a   1.000
_cell.length_b   1.000
_cell.length_c   1.000
_cell.angle_alpha   90.00
_cell.angle_beta   90.00
_cell.angle_gamma   90.00
#
_symmetry.space_group_name_H-M   'P 1'
#
loop_
_entity.id
_entity.type
_entity.pdbx_description
1 polymer ?
#
loop_
_entity_poly.entity_id
_entity_poly.type
_entity_poly.pdbx_seq_one_letter_code
_entity_poly.pdbx_strand_id
1 'polypeptide(L)'
;MRLSRRSFLRSSSLAAAAAGALPALAEPRGETGKPSPVKLGMCSYTFRNFTRDQMIPFLKQLRMNELNAKDAKDHLPVDPVQEAAAVADYTANGIRLHAAGAIYFRQNSDDAIRAQFEYVKRAGIPVIVAGDPTPETLPRIEKFVKEYDIKIAIHNHGPEDKLWPSPLEILPDIQGMDPRIGCCIDVGHTVRAGTDVVEAIHRVGPRLFDMHMKDLTSFTDKESQVAVGDGKMPVREIFEALTAIRYPGFVDLEYEVHADDPMPGVIASIAYMRGVLTGMGYRE
;
A
#
# COMPACT_ATOMS: atom_id res chain seq x y z
N MET A 1 45.98 -49.21 14.43
CA MET A 1 45.58 -50.00 13.26
C MET A 1 45.87 -49.17 12.00
N ARG A 2 46.90 -49.50 11.22
CA ARG A 2 47.29 -48.73 10.01
C ARG A 2 46.53 -49.32 8.82
N LEU A 3 45.64 -48.55 8.22
CA LEU A 3 44.92 -48.91 7.00
C LEU A 3 45.90 -48.98 5.81
N SER A 4 45.90 -50.07 5.07
CA SER A 4 46.77 -50.26 3.92
C SER A 4 46.26 -49.50 2.70
N ARG A 5 47.19 -49.11 1.76
CA ARG A 5 46.84 -48.40 0.52
C ARG A 5 45.81 -49.16 -0.38
N ARG A 6 45.70 -50.50 -0.21
CA ARG A 6 44.72 -51.31 -0.93
C ARG A 6 43.28 -51.16 -0.37
N SER A 7 43.11 -50.86 0.92
CA SER A 7 41.81 -50.62 1.54
C SER A 7 41.24 -49.25 1.11
N PHE A 8 42.12 -48.25 0.90
CA PHE A 8 41.72 -46.92 0.43
C PHE A 8 41.18 -46.92 -1.00
N LEU A 9 41.80 -47.69 -1.91
CA LEU A 9 41.37 -47.79 -3.31
C LEU A 9 40.07 -48.58 -3.50
N ARG A 10 39.70 -49.47 -2.55
CA ARG A 10 38.41 -50.19 -2.60
C ARG A 10 37.25 -49.36 -2.05
N SER A 11 37.53 -48.36 -1.20
CA SER A 11 36.50 -47.42 -0.69
C SER A 11 36.20 -46.31 -1.68
N SER A 12 37.10 -46.01 -2.60
CA SER A 12 36.93 -44.94 -3.60
C SER A 12 36.06 -45.35 -4.80
N SER A 13 35.91 -46.65 -5.05
CA SER A 13 35.08 -47.15 -6.16
C SER A 13 33.59 -47.29 -5.83
N LEU A 14 33.19 -47.20 -4.56
CA LEU A 14 31.77 -47.15 -4.16
C LEU A 14 31.23 -45.74 -4.01
N ALA A 15 32.08 -44.70 -3.96
CA ALA A 15 31.64 -43.30 -3.90
C ALA A 15 31.31 -42.71 -5.26
N ALA A 16 31.72 -43.33 -6.37
CA ALA A 16 31.46 -42.85 -7.72
C ALA A 16 30.11 -43.26 -8.31
N ALA A 17 29.38 -44.17 -7.67
CA ALA A 17 28.06 -44.63 -8.12
C ALA A 17 26.88 -43.90 -7.46
N ALA A 18 27.13 -43.00 -6.49
CA ALA A 18 26.10 -42.22 -5.82
C ALA A 18 25.96 -40.77 -6.36
N ALA A 19 26.76 -40.41 -7.39
CA ALA A 19 26.72 -39.04 -7.97
C ALA A 19 25.72 -38.89 -9.16
N GLY A 20 24.81 -39.84 -9.33
CA GLY A 20 23.93 -39.92 -10.51
C GLY A 20 22.47 -39.53 -10.31
N ALA A 21 22.10 -38.95 -9.16
CA ALA A 21 20.76 -38.38 -8.97
C ALA A 21 20.89 -37.03 -8.26
N LEU A 22 21.36 -36.02 -8.99
CA LEU A 22 20.94 -34.66 -8.64
C LEU A 22 19.41 -34.66 -8.69
N PRO A 23 18.72 -34.24 -7.62
CA PRO A 23 17.27 -34.01 -7.73
C PRO A 23 17.10 -33.04 -8.90
N ALA A 24 16.30 -33.44 -9.88
CA ALA A 24 15.88 -32.54 -10.95
C ALA A 24 15.48 -31.25 -10.23
N LEU A 25 16.14 -30.15 -10.59
CA LEU A 25 15.70 -28.84 -10.15
C LEU A 25 14.22 -28.83 -10.46
N ALA A 26 13.41 -28.77 -9.40
CA ALA A 26 11.97 -28.69 -9.55
C ALA A 26 11.73 -27.56 -10.55
N GLU A 27 11.11 -27.87 -11.67
CA GLU A 27 10.68 -26.85 -12.62
C GLU A 27 9.95 -25.80 -11.82
N PRO A 28 10.15 -24.50 -12.08
CA PRO A 28 9.42 -23.47 -11.38
C PRO A 28 7.93 -23.85 -11.49
N ARG A 29 7.31 -24.17 -10.35
CA ARG A 29 5.88 -24.49 -10.30
C ARG A 29 5.20 -23.32 -11.00
N GLY A 30 4.63 -23.57 -12.18
CA GLY A 30 3.84 -22.57 -12.88
C GLY A 30 2.89 -21.96 -11.87
N GLU A 31 2.75 -20.65 -11.88
CA GLU A 31 1.94 -19.91 -10.93
C GLU A 31 0.54 -20.52 -10.86
N THR A 32 0.33 -21.37 -9.86
CA THR A 32 -0.96 -22.02 -9.61
C THR A 32 -1.78 -21.08 -8.74
N GLY A 33 -2.94 -20.66 -9.20
CA GLY A 33 -3.86 -19.79 -8.47
C GLY A 33 -4.71 -18.94 -9.40
N LYS A 34 -5.83 -18.43 -8.87
CA LYS A 34 -6.66 -17.44 -9.55
C LYS A 34 -5.99 -16.06 -9.45
N PRO A 35 -6.20 -15.13 -10.40
CA PRO A 35 -5.76 -13.75 -10.23
C PRO A 35 -6.28 -13.19 -8.91
N SER A 36 -5.43 -12.45 -8.19
CA SER A 36 -5.81 -11.86 -6.91
C SER A 36 -6.89 -10.79 -7.11
N PRO A 37 -8.01 -10.83 -6.36
CA PRO A 37 -8.95 -9.72 -6.32
C PRO A 37 -8.42 -8.54 -5.51
N VAL A 38 -7.46 -8.77 -4.60
CA VAL A 38 -6.76 -7.75 -3.83
C VAL A 38 -5.50 -7.37 -4.58
N LYS A 39 -5.33 -6.09 -4.84
CA LYS A 39 -4.19 -5.52 -5.55
C LYS A 39 -3.28 -4.82 -4.56
N LEU A 40 -1.99 -5.08 -4.61
CA LEU A 40 -1.01 -4.41 -3.76
C LEU A 40 -0.49 -3.14 -4.44
N GLY A 41 -0.25 -2.12 -3.64
CA GLY A 41 0.34 -0.85 -4.01
C GLY A 41 1.36 -0.37 -2.99
N MET A 42 1.85 0.82 -3.19
CA MET A 42 2.85 1.45 -2.31
C MET A 42 2.51 2.92 -2.08
N CYS A 43 2.57 3.37 -0.82
CA CYS A 43 2.63 4.80 -0.51
C CYS A 43 4.07 5.31 -0.73
N SER A 44 4.23 6.32 -1.57
CA SER A 44 5.55 6.93 -1.80
C SER A 44 6.15 7.53 -0.51
N TYR A 45 5.31 7.86 0.46
CA TYR A 45 5.71 8.36 1.76
C TYR A 45 6.59 7.39 2.56
N THR A 46 6.48 6.09 2.31
CA THR A 46 7.41 5.05 2.80
C THR A 46 8.87 5.43 2.50
N PHE A 47 9.12 6.05 1.36
CA PHE A 47 10.44 6.47 0.89
C PHE A 47 10.69 7.98 1.03
N ARG A 48 10.04 8.65 1.98
CA ARG A 48 10.07 10.12 2.16
C ARG A 48 11.46 10.74 2.31
N ASN A 49 12.47 9.94 2.70
CA ASN A 49 13.87 10.40 2.80
C ASN A 49 14.67 10.21 1.52
N PHE A 50 14.11 9.55 0.50
CA PHE A 50 14.73 9.28 -0.79
C PHE A 50 14.15 10.18 -1.87
N THR A 51 14.95 10.45 -2.93
CA THR A 51 14.43 11.11 -4.13
C THR A 51 13.67 10.12 -5.01
N ARG A 52 12.90 10.63 -5.98
CA ARG A 52 12.19 9.81 -6.97
C ARG A 52 13.16 8.87 -7.70
N ASP A 53 14.32 9.36 -8.13
CA ASP A 53 15.34 8.57 -8.82
C ASP A 53 15.87 7.41 -7.95
N GLN A 54 15.93 7.60 -6.63
CA GLN A 54 16.31 6.55 -5.69
C GLN A 54 15.15 5.57 -5.42
N MET A 55 13.92 6.05 -5.38
CA MET A 55 12.72 5.25 -5.09
C MET A 55 12.34 4.34 -6.26
N ILE A 56 12.41 4.80 -7.50
CA ILE A 56 12.02 4.02 -8.68
C ILE A 56 12.75 2.67 -8.76
N PRO A 57 14.08 2.56 -8.57
CA PRO A 57 14.77 1.28 -8.46
C PRO A 57 14.24 0.36 -7.36
N PHE A 58 13.84 0.91 -6.20
CA PHE A 58 13.25 0.12 -5.11
C PHE A 58 11.90 -0.47 -5.53
N LEU A 59 11.03 0.31 -6.15
CA LEU A 59 9.74 -0.16 -6.66
C LEU A 59 9.93 -1.27 -7.70
N LYS A 60 10.91 -1.16 -8.59
CA LYS A 60 11.26 -2.20 -9.57
C LYS A 60 11.76 -3.49 -8.91
N GLN A 61 12.64 -3.37 -7.92
CA GLN A 61 13.12 -4.51 -7.13
C GLN A 61 11.96 -5.26 -6.46
N LEU A 62 10.99 -4.52 -5.95
CA LEU A 62 9.78 -5.04 -5.30
C LEU A 62 8.75 -5.57 -6.30
N ARG A 63 8.92 -5.34 -7.60
CA ARG A 63 7.91 -5.55 -8.65
C ARG A 63 6.60 -4.84 -8.30
N MET A 64 6.70 -3.60 -7.80
CA MET A 64 5.57 -2.77 -7.42
C MET A 64 5.37 -1.69 -8.47
N ASN A 65 4.23 -1.75 -9.17
CA ASN A 65 3.93 -0.86 -10.29
C ASN A 65 2.78 0.13 -9.99
N GLU A 66 2.24 0.08 -8.78
CA GLU A 66 1.10 0.89 -8.35
C GLU A 66 1.53 1.79 -7.20
N LEU A 67 1.31 3.09 -7.33
CA LEU A 67 1.82 4.09 -6.40
C LEU A 67 0.73 5.08 -6.00
N ASN A 68 0.55 5.25 -4.69
CA ASN A 68 -0.06 6.43 -4.10
C ASN A 68 1.05 7.45 -3.87
N ALA A 69 1.06 8.53 -4.65
CA ALA A 69 2.16 9.49 -4.67
C ALA A 69 1.88 10.70 -3.77
N LYS A 70 2.90 11.14 -3.02
CA LYS A 70 2.85 12.32 -2.15
C LYS A 70 3.84 13.39 -2.63
N ASP A 71 3.62 14.64 -2.22
CA ASP A 71 4.51 15.78 -2.41
C ASP A 71 5.75 15.77 -1.49
N ALA A 72 6.19 14.57 -1.08
CA ALA A 72 7.42 14.38 -0.30
C ALA A 72 8.63 14.41 -1.24
N LYS A 73 9.70 15.12 -0.84
CA LYS A 73 10.87 15.33 -1.70
C LYS A 73 10.45 15.82 -3.10
N ASP A 74 10.76 15.02 -4.11
CA ASP A 74 10.42 15.24 -5.53
C ASP A 74 9.53 14.12 -6.09
N HIS A 75 8.80 13.42 -5.21
CA HIS A 75 7.98 12.27 -5.64
C HIS A 75 6.83 12.72 -6.54
N LEU A 76 6.06 13.73 -6.12
CA LEU A 76 5.05 14.37 -6.97
C LEU A 76 4.99 15.86 -6.62
N PRO A 77 5.90 16.69 -7.20
CA PRO A 77 5.97 18.12 -6.91
C PRO A 77 4.70 18.85 -7.35
N VAL A 78 4.32 19.91 -6.62
CA VAL A 78 3.14 20.74 -6.95
C VAL A 78 3.40 21.68 -8.13
N ASP A 79 4.68 22.05 -8.38
CA ASP A 79 5.06 22.86 -9.55
C ASP A 79 4.73 22.11 -10.85
N PRO A 80 3.96 22.69 -11.79
CA PRO A 80 3.46 21.97 -12.97
C PRO A 80 4.55 21.40 -13.88
N VAL A 81 5.71 22.04 -13.97
CA VAL A 81 6.82 21.57 -14.82
C VAL A 81 7.50 20.35 -14.18
N GLN A 82 7.75 20.45 -12.88
CA GLN A 82 8.36 19.35 -12.11
C GLN A 82 7.38 18.18 -11.96
N GLU A 83 6.08 18.45 -11.78
CA GLU A 83 5.02 17.46 -11.76
C GLU A 83 4.99 16.65 -13.07
N ALA A 84 4.98 17.35 -14.22
CA ALA A 84 4.98 16.71 -15.54
C ALA A 84 6.23 15.82 -15.73
N ALA A 85 7.40 16.27 -15.28
CA ALA A 85 8.62 15.47 -15.30
C ALA A 85 8.49 14.22 -14.42
N ALA A 86 7.92 14.35 -13.21
CA ALA A 86 7.71 13.22 -12.32
C ALA A 86 6.77 12.17 -12.93
N VAL A 87 5.64 12.60 -13.50
CA VAL A 87 4.67 11.72 -14.18
C VAL A 87 5.33 11.01 -15.37
N ALA A 88 6.16 11.72 -16.16
CA ALA A 88 6.88 11.13 -17.27
C ALA A 88 7.87 10.06 -16.81
N ASP A 89 8.61 10.29 -15.73
CA ASP A 89 9.56 9.32 -15.17
C ASP A 89 8.83 8.06 -14.68
N TYR A 90 7.72 8.18 -13.96
CA TYR A 90 6.92 7.03 -13.54
C TYR A 90 6.41 6.24 -14.74
N THR A 91 5.85 6.94 -15.73
CA THR A 91 5.33 6.31 -16.95
C THR A 91 6.42 5.56 -17.72
N ALA A 92 7.60 6.16 -17.90
CA ALA A 92 8.75 5.55 -18.55
C ALA A 92 9.25 4.29 -17.82
N ASN A 93 9.00 4.21 -16.52
CA ASN A 93 9.37 3.06 -15.69
C ASN A 93 8.23 2.06 -15.46
N GLY A 94 7.07 2.24 -16.10
CA GLY A 94 5.91 1.35 -15.99
C GLY A 94 5.21 1.44 -14.64
N ILE A 95 5.39 2.54 -13.90
CA ILE A 95 4.74 2.80 -12.62
C ILE A 95 3.50 3.66 -12.88
N ARG A 96 2.36 3.23 -12.36
CA ARG A 96 1.09 3.95 -12.45
C ARG A 96 0.79 4.67 -11.15
N LEU A 97 0.41 5.93 -11.25
CA LEU A 97 -0.11 6.71 -10.14
C LEU A 97 -1.61 6.49 -10.02
N HIS A 98 -2.06 5.73 -9.02
CA HIS A 98 -3.48 5.42 -8.84
C HIS A 98 -4.16 6.32 -7.80
N ALA A 99 -3.39 6.88 -6.87
CA ALA A 99 -3.85 7.84 -5.87
C ALA A 99 -2.79 8.92 -5.62
N ALA A 100 -3.21 10.05 -5.06
CA ALA A 100 -2.33 11.11 -4.57
C ALA A 100 -2.69 11.50 -3.14
N GLY A 101 -1.71 11.42 -2.22
CA GLY A 101 -1.96 11.85 -0.85
C GLY A 101 -0.96 11.37 0.22
N ALA A 102 -1.20 11.75 1.52
CA ALA A 102 -2.38 12.56 1.90
C ALA A 102 -2.21 14.03 1.48
N ILE A 103 -3.24 14.57 0.82
CA ILE A 103 -3.37 15.99 0.47
C ILE A 103 -4.27 16.66 1.51
N TYR A 104 -3.85 17.83 2.02
CA TYR A 104 -4.53 18.53 3.10
C TYR A 104 -5.36 19.70 2.61
N PHE A 105 -6.64 19.73 2.96
CA PHE A 105 -7.60 20.79 2.59
C PHE A 105 -7.69 21.86 3.68
N ARG A 106 -6.58 22.54 3.96
CA ARG A 106 -6.44 23.49 5.09
C ARG A 106 -7.23 24.78 4.94
N GLN A 107 -7.68 25.09 3.73
CA GLN A 107 -8.40 26.34 3.42
C GLN A 107 -9.75 26.03 2.79
N ASN A 108 -10.83 26.51 3.42
CA ASN A 108 -12.19 26.36 2.90
C ASN A 108 -12.51 27.48 1.88
N SER A 109 -11.79 27.50 0.75
CA SER A 109 -12.05 28.41 -0.36
C SER A 109 -12.05 27.67 -1.70
N ASP A 110 -12.83 28.18 -2.68
CA ASP A 110 -12.90 27.57 -4.00
C ASP A 110 -11.53 27.51 -4.68
N ASP A 111 -10.73 28.56 -4.58
CA ASP A 111 -9.42 28.63 -5.24
C ASP A 111 -8.43 27.61 -4.65
N ALA A 112 -8.38 27.51 -3.32
CA ALA A 112 -7.47 26.57 -2.66
C ALA A 112 -7.85 25.11 -2.94
N ILE A 113 -9.16 24.79 -2.95
CA ILE A 113 -9.65 23.44 -3.23
C ILE A 113 -9.45 23.12 -4.72
N ARG A 114 -9.80 24.04 -5.62
CA ARG A 114 -9.58 23.89 -7.06
C ARG A 114 -8.12 23.57 -7.37
N ALA A 115 -7.19 24.29 -6.76
CA ALA A 115 -5.76 24.06 -6.98
C ALA A 115 -5.33 22.62 -6.67
N GLN A 116 -5.90 21.97 -5.63
CA GLN A 116 -5.63 20.57 -5.33
C GLN A 116 -6.20 19.61 -6.39
N PHE A 117 -7.41 19.89 -6.87
CA PHE A 117 -8.00 19.07 -7.93
C PHE A 117 -7.28 19.24 -9.27
N GLU A 118 -6.88 20.47 -9.62
CA GLU A 118 -6.09 20.73 -10.85
C GLU A 118 -4.74 20.03 -10.80
N TYR A 119 -4.04 20.07 -9.68
CA TYR A 119 -2.80 19.35 -9.45
C TYR A 119 -2.98 17.85 -9.74
N VAL A 120 -3.93 17.21 -9.09
CA VAL A 120 -4.17 15.77 -9.27
C VAL A 120 -4.68 15.41 -10.67
N LYS A 121 -5.48 16.32 -11.28
CA LYS A 121 -5.98 16.15 -12.67
C LYS A 121 -4.84 16.21 -13.69
N ARG A 122 -3.89 17.13 -13.53
CA ARG A 122 -2.71 17.23 -14.42
C ARG A 122 -1.86 15.95 -14.39
N ALA A 123 -1.71 15.37 -13.20
CA ALA A 123 -1.00 14.09 -13.02
C ALA A 123 -1.78 12.88 -13.57
N GLY A 124 -3.05 13.04 -13.98
CA GLY A 124 -3.89 11.95 -14.47
C GLY A 124 -4.34 10.99 -13.38
N ILE A 125 -4.33 11.41 -12.12
CA ILE A 125 -4.63 10.57 -10.96
C ILE A 125 -6.15 10.60 -10.65
N PRO A 126 -6.81 9.45 -10.45
CA PRO A 126 -8.25 9.38 -10.27
C PRO A 126 -8.74 9.53 -8.82
N VAL A 127 -7.85 9.45 -7.82
CA VAL A 127 -8.19 9.47 -6.39
C VAL A 127 -7.30 10.44 -5.63
N ILE A 128 -7.90 11.34 -4.86
CA ILE A 128 -7.22 12.14 -3.84
C ILE A 128 -7.42 11.45 -2.50
N VAL A 129 -6.33 11.08 -1.83
CA VAL A 129 -6.36 10.72 -0.41
C VAL A 129 -6.31 12.02 0.40
N ALA A 130 -7.42 12.36 1.03
CA ALA A 130 -7.61 13.63 1.73
C ALA A 130 -7.27 13.50 3.21
N GLY A 131 -6.31 14.31 3.68
CA GLY A 131 -5.76 14.19 5.03
C GLY A 131 -6.70 14.69 6.14
N ASP A 132 -7.28 15.87 5.95
CA ASP A 132 -8.03 16.55 7.02
C ASP A 132 -9.16 17.48 6.49
N PRO A 133 -10.01 17.04 5.56
CA PRO A 133 -11.14 17.87 5.17
C PRO A 133 -12.10 17.98 6.35
N THR A 134 -12.49 19.22 6.73
CA THR A 134 -13.48 19.38 7.80
C THR A 134 -14.90 19.17 7.28
N PRO A 135 -15.90 18.84 8.12
CA PRO A 135 -17.30 18.75 7.70
C PRO A 135 -17.80 20.00 6.95
N GLU A 136 -17.34 21.19 7.34
CA GLU A 136 -17.70 22.46 6.69
C GLU A 136 -17.04 22.61 5.30
N THR A 137 -15.93 21.92 5.06
CA THR A 137 -15.20 21.93 3.77
C THR A 137 -15.79 20.92 2.78
N LEU A 138 -16.36 19.83 3.26
CA LEU A 138 -16.87 18.73 2.42
C LEU A 138 -17.88 19.18 1.35
N PRO A 139 -18.89 20.04 1.62
CA PRO A 139 -19.82 20.49 0.57
C PRO A 139 -19.13 21.23 -0.57
N ARG A 140 -18.05 21.96 -0.27
CA ARG A 140 -17.25 22.64 -1.28
C ARG A 140 -16.38 21.66 -2.08
N ILE A 141 -15.78 20.70 -1.41
CA ILE A 141 -15.04 19.61 -2.06
C ILE A 141 -15.96 18.83 -3.00
N GLU A 142 -17.20 18.54 -2.61
CA GLU A 142 -18.19 17.84 -3.44
C GLU A 142 -18.45 18.54 -4.78
N LYS A 143 -18.47 19.87 -4.80
CA LYS A 143 -18.57 20.65 -6.04
C LYS A 143 -17.44 20.28 -7.00
N PHE A 144 -16.21 20.20 -6.53
CA PHE A 144 -15.03 19.90 -7.35
C PHE A 144 -14.94 18.41 -7.69
N VAL A 145 -15.38 17.50 -6.83
CA VAL A 145 -15.58 16.09 -7.16
C VAL A 145 -16.45 15.93 -8.41
N LYS A 146 -17.56 16.68 -8.48
CA LYS A 146 -18.48 16.66 -9.63
C LYS A 146 -17.87 17.33 -10.87
N GLU A 147 -17.12 18.42 -10.69
CA GLU A 147 -16.50 19.18 -11.78
C GLU A 147 -15.35 18.42 -12.45
N TYR A 148 -14.48 17.79 -11.66
CA TYR A 148 -13.25 17.15 -12.14
C TYR A 148 -13.36 15.65 -12.37
N ASP A 149 -14.44 15.01 -11.89
CA ASP A 149 -14.62 13.54 -11.88
C ASP A 149 -13.46 12.80 -11.19
N ILE A 150 -13.03 13.32 -10.04
CA ILE A 150 -11.98 12.76 -9.21
C ILE A 150 -12.59 12.35 -7.87
N LYS A 151 -12.24 11.16 -7.38
CA LYS A 151 -12.69 10.65 -6.08
C LYS A 151 -11.94 11.30 -4.94
N ILE A 152 -12.61 11.47 -3.81
CA ILE A 152 -12.02 11.83 -2.52
C ILE A 152 -12.08 10.62 -1.60
N ALA A 153 -10.93 10.20 -1.09
CA ALA A 153 -10.76 9.16 -0.08
C ALA A 153 -10.30 9.83 1.22
N ILE A 154 -11.21 10.10 2.15
CA ILE A 154 -10.87 10.73 3.44
C ILE A 154 -10.07 9.73 4.27
N HIS A 155 -8.89 10.14 4.70
CA HIS A 155 -7.94 9.34 5.46
C HIS A 155 -8.14 9.53 6.97
N ASN A 156 -8.23 8.44 7.71
CA ASN A 156 -8.28 8.47 9.18
C ASN A 156 -6.88 8.43 9.78
N HIS A 157 -6.66 9.20 10.88
CA HIS A 157 -5.34 9.38 11.49
C HIS A 157 -5.21 8.84 12.93
N GLY A 158 -6.21 8.08 13.41
CA GLY A 158 -6.16 7.47 14.72
C GLY A 158 -6.59 8.40 15.87
N PRO A 159 -6.39 8.01 17.13
CA PRO A 159 -6.96 8.69 18.29
C PRO A 159 -6.44 10.13 18.50
N GLU A 160 -5.35 10.51 17.86
CA GLU A 160 -4.81 11.86 17.90
C GLU A 160 -5.57 12.84 17.01
N ASP A 161 -6.24 12.34 15.98
CA ASP A 161 -7.09 13.13 15.10
C ASP A 161 -8.47 13.37 15.73
N LYS A 162 -8.84 14.64 15.86
CA LYS A 162 -10.14 15.01 16.46
C LYS A 162 -11.30 14.92 15.45
N LEU A 163 -10.98 14.91 14.16
CA LEU A 163 -11.99 14.87 13.09
C LEU A 163 -12.26 13.42 12.66
N TRP A 164 -11.21 12.73 12.26
CA TRP A 164 -11.29 11.43 11.62
C TRP A 164 -10.39 10.40 12.30
N PRO A 165 -10.66 10.04 13.59
CA PRO A 165 -9.86 9.02 14.28
C PRO A 165 -10.03 7.64 13.65
N SER A 166 -11.21 7.34 13.11
CA SER A 166 -11.55 6.07 12.47
C SER A 166 -12.42 6.31 11.23
N PRO A 167 -12.42 5.39 10.26
CA PRO A 167 -13.25 5.54 9.07
C PRO A 167 -14.76 5.53 9.37
N LEU A 168 -15.17 5.01 10.53
CA LEU A 168 -16.58 4.95 10.91
C LEU A 168 -17.14 6.32 11.29
N GLU A 169 -16.31 7.25 11.78
CA GLU A 169 -16.70 8.64 12.05
C GLU A 169 -16.90 9.44 10.76
N ILE A 170 -16.26 9.05 9.66
CA ILE A 170 -16.43 9.70 8.36
C ILE A 170 -17.81 9.42 7.76
N LEU A 171 -18.33 8.21 7.93
CA LEU A 171 -19.54 7.74 7.22
C LEU A 171 -20.77 8.62 7.41
N PRO A 172 -21.12 9.09 8.62
CA PRO A 172 -22.30 9.95 8.82
C PRO A 172 -22.25 11.24 7.99
N ASP A 173 -21.06 11.86 7.89
CA ASP A 173 -20.90 13.14 7.22
C ASP A 173 -20.96 13.03 5.69
N ILE A 174 -20.59 11.87 5.13
CA ILE A 174 -20.58 11.65 3.68
C ILE A 174 -21.79 10.87 3.17
N GLN A 175 -22.68 10.38 4.04
CA GLN A 175 -23.77 9.48 3.68
C GLN A 175 -24.69 10.05 2.57
N GLY A 176 -25.01 11.35 2.65
CA GLY A 176 -25.87 12.05 1.68
C GLY A 176 -25.13 12.70 0.51
N MET A 177 -23.80 12.57 0.45
CA MET A 177 -22.96 13.23 -0.54
C MET A 177 -22.74 12.36 -1.79
N ASP A 178 -22.14 12.96 -2.81
CA ASP A 178 -21.77 12.30 -4.05
C ASP A 178 -21.05 10.96 -3.76
N PRO A 179 -21.39 9.87 -4.45
CA PRO A 179 -20.81 8.55 -4.20
C PRO A 179 -19.30 8.48 -4.46
N ARG A 180 -18.69 9.49 -5.07
CA ARG A 180 -17.23 9.61 -5.25
C ARG A 180 -16.50 10.19 -4.05
N ILE A 181 -17.23 10.53 -2.97
CA ILE A 181 -16.64 10.88 -1.66
C ILE A 181 -16.73 9.65 -0.78
N GLY A 182 -15.60 9.18 -0.27
CA GLY A 182 -15.47 7.95 0.52
C GLY A 182 -14.27 7.99 1.43
N CYS A 183 -13.74 6.82 1.76
CA CYS A 183 -12.69 6.63 2.75
C CYS A 183 -11.42 6.06 2.12
N CYS A 184 -10.28 6.48 2.65
CA CYS A 184 -9.04 5.72 2.69
C CYS A 184 -8.91 5.15 4.12
N ILE A 185 -8.88 3.83 4.26
CA ILE A 185 -8.70 3.20 5.57
C ILE A 185 -7.21 3.01 5.84
N ASP A 186 -6.65 3.75 6.80
CA ASP A 186 -5.39 3.36 7.41
C ASP A 186 -5.67 2.35 8.51
N VAL A 187 -5.20 1.11 8.30
CA VAL A 187 -5.53 0.00 9.21
C VAL A 187 -4.89 0.18 10.59
N GLY A 188 -3.68 0.74 10.67
CA GLY A 188 -2.97 0.98 11.92
C GLY A 188 -3.66 2.06 12.76
N HIS A 189 -4.03 3.16 12.13
CA HIS A 189 -4.79 4.22 12.79
C HIS A 189 -6.19 3.75 13.23
N THR A 190 -6.85 2.93 12.40
CA THR A 190 -8.17 2.38 12.70
C THR A 190 -8.16 1.54 13.98
N VAL A 191 -7.25 0.57 14.10
CA VAL A 191 -7.19 -0.28 15.31
C VAL A 191 -6.74 0.51 16.55
N ARG A 192 -5.86 1.51 16.39
CA ARG A 192 -5.47 2.39 17.49
C ARG A 192 -6.62 3.26 18.00
N ALA A 193 -7.57 3.61 17.14
CA ALA A 193 -8.80 4.29 17.54
C ALA A 193 -9.83 3.34 18.23
N GLY A 194 -9.48 2.06 18.41
CA GLY A 194 -10.36 1.08 19.02
C GLY A 194 -11.41 0.50 18.07
N THR A 195 -11.30 0.76 16.77
CA THR A 195 -12.23 0.26 15.75
C THR A 195 -11.72 -1.05 15.19
N ASP A 196 -12.60 -2.05 15.05
CA ASP A 196 -12.31 -3.28 14.33
C ASP A 196 -12.17 -2.96 12.82
N VAL A 197 -11.00 -3.26 12.26
CA VAL A 197 -10.69 -2.92 10.86
C VAL A 197 -11.51 -3.75 9.86
N VAL A 198 -11.84 -5.00 10.19
CA VAL A 198 -12.65 -5.87 9.34
C VAL A 198 -14.09 -5.38 9.30
N GLU A 199 -14.65 -5.00 10.45
CA GLU A 199 -15.95 -4.34 10.53
C GLU A 199 -15.96 -3.03 9.74
N ALA A 200 -14.92 -2.20 9.90
CA ALA A 200 -14.78 -0.94 9.18
C ALA A 200 -14.81 -1.14 7.66
N ILE A 201 -14.06 -2.12 7.14
CA ILE A 201 -14.06 -2.46 5.70
C ILE A 201 -15.48 -2.80 5.22
N HIS A 202 -16.20 -3.65 5.93
CA HIS A 202 -17.56 -4.03 5.55
C HIS A 202 -18.53 -2.85 5.59
N ARG A 203 -18.43 -1.99 6.60
CA ARG A 203 -19.31 -0.84 6.77
C ARG A 203 -19.05 0.28 5.76
N VAL A 204 -17.79 0.57 5.46
CA VAL A 204 -17.39 1.53 4.41
C VAL A 204 -17.82 1.00 3.04
N GLY A 205 -17.62 -0.30 2.78
CA GLY A 205 -18.12 -0.99 1.59
C GLY A 205 -17.74 -0.29 0.28
N PRO A 206 -18.73 0.10 -0.56
CA PRO A 206 -18.48 0.69 -1.87
C PRO A 206 -17.85 2.10 -1.84
N ARG A 207 -17.76 2.71 -0.67
CA ARG A 207 -17.08 3.99 -0.47
C ARG A 207 -15.63 3.85 -0.04
N LEU A 208 -15.07 2.63 -0.02
CA LEU A 208 -13.63 2.41 0.17
C LEU A 208 -12.91 2.63 -1.16
N PHE A 209 -12.04 3.64 -1.22
CA PHE A 209 -11.35 4.01 -2.46
C PHE A 209 -9.85 3.80 -2.40
N ASP A 210 -9.27 3.82 -1.20
CA ASP A 210 -7.86 3.55 -0.96
C ASP A 210 -7.67 2.90 0.41
N MET A 211 -6.52 2.28 0.64
CA MET A 211 -6.19 1.64 1.90
C MET A 211 -4.70 1.71 2.17
N HIS A 212 -4.33 2.19 3.35
CA HIS A 212 -2.95 2.16 3.83
C HIS A 212 -2.74 0.95 4.75
N MET A 213 -1.88 0.04 4.34
CA MET A 213 -1.53 -1.15 5.11
C MET A 213 -0.35 -0.85 6.02
N LYS A 214 -0.53 -1.17 7.29
CA LYS A 214 0.47 -1.12 8.36
C LYS A 214 0.34 -2.34 9.23
N ASP A 215 1.37 -2.67 10.01
CA ASP A 215 1.27 -3.66 11.07
C ASP A 215 1.88 -3.12 12.36
N LEU A 216 1.31 -3.50 13.48
CA LEU A 216 1.60 -2.96 14.80
C LEU A 216 1.81 -4.08 15.82
N THR A 217 2.79 -3.94 16.70
CA THR A 217 2.97 -4.83 17.86
C THR A 217 2.01 -4.50 19.01
N SER A 218 1.43 -3.29 19.00
CA SER A 218 0.45 -2.82 20.00
C SER A 218 -0.60 -1.92 19.33
N PHE A 219 -1.87 -2.11 19.67
CA PHE A 219 -2.98 -1.27 19.17
C PHE A 219 -3.21 0.00 19.99
N THR A 220 -2.41 0.24 21.01
CA THR A 220 -2.50 1.42 21.87
C THR A 220 -1.24 2.28 21.85
N ASP A 221 -0.15 1.77 21.27
CA ASP A 221 1.12 2.47 21.18
C ASP A 221 1.34 3.02 19.78
N LYS A 222 1.56 4.33 19.67
CA LYS A 222 1.79 5.03 18.41
C LYS A 222 3.07 4.58 17.72
N GLU A 223 4.10 4.26 18.49
CA GLU A 223 5.44 3.92 17.98
C GLU A 223 5.63 2.41 17.76
N SER A 224 4.53 1.67 17.62
CA SER A 224 4.54 0.20 17.57
C SER A 224 4.55 -0.39 16.16
N GLN A 225 4.71 0.43 15.12
CA GLN A 225 4.74 -0.07 13.74
C GLN A 225 5.94 -0.98 13.49
N VAL A 226 5.67 -2.09 12.78
CA VAL A 226 6.66 -3.08 12.35
C VAL A 226 6.40 -3.47 10.89
N ALA A 227 7.24 -4.32 10.32
CA ALA A 227 6.95 -4.91 9.02
C ALA A 227 5.66 -5.73 9.06
N VAL A 228 4.89 -5.69 7.98
CA VAL A 228 3.64 -6.48 7.89
C VAL A 228 3.96 -7.97 8.01
N GLY A 229 3.34 -8.62 8.98
CA GLY A 229 3.58 -10.00 9.38
C GLY A 229 4.36 -10.16 10.68
N ASP A 230 5.01 -9.10 11.16
CA ASP A 230 5.74 -9.12 12.44
C ASP A 230 4.89 -8.57 13.61
N GLY A 231 3.69 -8.07 13.33
CA GLY A 231 2.78 -7.49 14.28
C GLY A 231 1.55 -8.36 14.59
N LYS A 232 0.45 -7.68 14.89
CA LYS A 232 -0.81 -8.31 15.33
C LYS A 232 -1.96 -8.02 14.36
N MET A 233 -1.70 -7.34 13.24
CA MET A 233 -2.76 -6.98 12.30
C MET A 233 -3.35 -8.24 11.65
N PRO A 234 -4.67 -8.40 11.59
CA PRO A 234 -5.33 -9.56 10.99
C PRO A 234 -5.30 -9.48 9.45
N VAL A 235 -4.10 -9.58 8.85
CA VAL A 235 -3.88 -9.32 7.42
C VAL A 235 -4.72 -10.24 6.54
N ARG A 236 -4.86 -11.51 6.91
CA ARG A 236 -5.67 -12.46 6.16
C ARG A 236 -7.15 -12.07 6.18
N GLU A 237 -7.68 -11.76 7.34
CA GLU A 237 -9.08 -11.37 7.54
C GLU A 237 -9.39 -10.04 6.82
N ILE A 238 -8.44 -9.11 6.79
CA ILE A 238 -8.52 -7.87 5.99
C ILE A 238 -8.66 -8.23 4.51
N PHE A 239 -7.82 -9.10 3.96
CA PHE A 239 -7.88 -9.49 2.56
C PHE A 239 -9.16 -10.28 2.22
N GLU A 240 -9.65 -11.10 3.14
CA GLU A 240 -10.94 -11.79 3.01
C GLU A 240 -12.10 -10.78 2.97
N ALA A 241 -12.11 -9.76 3.84
CA ALA A 241 -13.10 -8.69 3.85
C ALA A 241 -13.08 -7.86 2.56
N LEU A 242 -11.90 -7.46 2.08
CA LEU A 242 -11.74 -6.75 0.81
C LEU A 242 -12.25 -7.56 -0.38
N THR A 243 -11.98 -8.88 -0.38
CA THR A 243 -12.51 -9.79 -1.39
C THR A 243 -14.04 -9.87 -1.34
N ALA A 244 -14.60 -9.96 -0.13
CA ALA A 244 -16.05 -10.05 0.08
C ALA A 244 -16.81 -8.82 -0.43
N ILE A 245 -16.26 -7.61 -0.20
CA ILE A 245 -16.85 -6.36 -0.71
C ILE A 245 -16.50 -6.07 -2.18
N ARG A 246 -15.68 -6.92 -2.82
CA ARG A 246 -15.15 -6.72 -4.18
C ARG A 246 -14.43 -5.39 -4.33
N TYR A 247 -13.55 -5.09 -3.39
CA TYR A 247 -12.79 -3.83 -3.37
C TYR A 247 -12.01 -3.64 -4.68
N PRO A 248 -12.23 -2.55 -5.42
CA PRO A 248 -11.60 -2.35 -6.73
C PRO A 248 -10.25 -1.62 -6.66
N GLY A 249 -9.92 -1.03 -5.50
CA GLY A 249 -8.73 -0.20 -5.30
C GLY A 249 -7.46 -0.99 -4.97
N PHE A 250 -6.52 -0.33 -4.32
CA PHE A 250 -5.22 -0.88 -3.96
C PHE A 250 -5.06 -0.92 -2.44
N VAL A 251 -4.25 -1.86 -1.98
CA VAL A 251 -3.76 -1.94 -0.59
C VAL A 251 -2.33 -1.46 -0.62
N ASP A 252 -2.13 -0.21 -0.26
CA ASP A 252 -0.85 0.47 -0.32
C ASP A 252 -0.06 0.25 0.96
N LEU A 253 1.11 -0.36 0.86
CA LEU A 253 2.00 -0.44 2.00
C LEU A 253 2.47 0.97 2.38
N GLU A 254 2.22 1.38 3.63
CA GLU A 254 2.78 2.60 4.22
C GLU A 254 3.66 2.25 5.42
N TYR A 255 4.95 2.07 5.15
CA TYR A 255 5.96 1.72 6.14
C TYR A 255 6.70 2.96 6.59
N GLU A 256 6.42 3.45 7.81
CA GLU A 256 6.90 4.75 8.28
C GLU A 256 8.08 4.66 9.25
N VAL A 257 8.46 3.46 9.67
CA VAL A 257 9.63 3.23 10.52
C VAL A 257 10.91 3.01 9.69
N HIS A 258 12.07 3.20 10.30
CA HIS A 258 13.38 3.06 9.63
C HIS A 258 13.48 3.87 8.33
N ALA A 259 13.05 5.14 8.36
CA ALA A 259 12.91 5.99 7.16
C ALA A 259 14.21 6.17 6.35
N ASP A 260 15.38 5.96 6.95
CA ASP A 260 16.70 6.04 6.28
C ASP A 260 17.14 4.70 5.68
N ASP A 261 16.50 3.57 6.05
CA ASP A 261 16.72 2.24 5.49
C ASP A 261 15.44 1.41 5.54
N PRO A 262 14.39 1.77 4.77
CA PRO A 262 13.09 1.11 4.85
C PRO A 262 13.06 -0.26 4.14
N MET A 263 13.98 -0.51 3.20
CA MET A 263 13.90 -1.66 2.28
C MET A 263 13.85 -3.03 2.97
N PRO A 264 14.57 -3.32 4.05
CA PRO A 264 14.43 -4.61 4.73
C PRO A 264 13.00 -4.89 5.20
N GLY A 265 12.36 -3.92 5.87
CA GLY A 265 10.98 -4.04 6.35
C GLY A 265 9.95 -4.04 5.22
N VAL A 266 10.18 -3.25 4.18
CA VAL A 266 9.33 -3.21 2.99
C VAL A 266 9.35 -4.54 2.24
N ILE A 267 10.54 -5.13 2.01
CA ILE A 267 10.68 -6.45 1.37
C ILE A 267 9.93 -7.52 2.18
N ALA A 268 10.13 -7.54 3.51
CA ALA A 268 9.44 -8.48 4.39
C ALA A 268 7.92 -8.31 4.32
N SER A 269 7.42 -7.07 4.39
CA SER A 269 5.99 -6.74 4.32
C SER A 269 5.35 -7.21 3.01
N ILE A 270 5.95 -6.88 1.88
CA ILE A 270 5.43 -7.27 0.56
C ILE A 270 5.47 -8.80 0.39
N ALA A 271 6.56 -9.45 0.82
CA ALA A 271 6.66 -10.90 0.76
C ALA A 271 5.59 -11.59 1.61
N TYR A 272 5.33 -11.08 2.82
CA TYR A 272 4.28 -11.60 3.70
C TYR A 272 2.89 -11.44 3.08
N MET A 273 2.53 -10.24 2.61
CA MET A 273 1.23 -9.98 1.98
C MET A 273 1.00 -10.88 0.75
N ARG A 274 2.01 -11.05 -0.10
CA ARG A 274 1.97 -11.99 -1.24
C ARG A 274 1.81 -13.43 -0.77
N GLY A 275 2.50 -13.81 0.31
CA GLY A 275 2.37 -15.13 0.93
C GLY A 275 0.95 -15.40 1.45
N VAL A 276 0.31 -14.41 2.08
CA VAL A 276 -1.10 -14.50 2.52
C VAL A 276 -2.03 -14.70 1.33
N LEU A 277 -1.90 -13.89 0.27
CA LEU A 277 -2.70 -14.05 -0.97
C LEU A 277 -2.50 -15.44 -1.60
N THR A 278 -1.27 -15.91 -1.66
CA THR A 278 -0.95 -17.27 -2.15
C THR A 278 -1.61 -18.35 -1.28
N GLY A 279 -1.56 -18.19 0.05
CA GLY A 279 -2.23 -19.08 1.01
C GLY A 279 -3.76 -19.07 0.90
N MET A 280 -4.35 -18.00 0.35
CA MET A 280 -5.78 -17.88 0.00
C MET A 280 -6.09 -18.47 -1.38
N GLY A 281 -5.10 -18.97 -2.12
CA GLY A 281 -5.27 -19.56 -3.45
C GLY A 281 -5.21 -18.54 -4.60
N TYR A 282 -4.69 -17.35 -4.35
CA TYR A 282 -4.53 -16.30 -5.36
C TYR A 282 -3.07 -16.20 -5.83
N ARG A 283 -2.90 -15.59 -6.99
CA ARG A 283 -1.61 -15.12 -7.52
C ARG A 283 -1.71 -13.65 -7.85
N GLU A 284 -0.66 -12.92 -7.59
CA GLU A 284 -0.48 -11.52 -7.99
C GLU A 284 0.06 -11.41 -9.42
#